data_cb6dddbec41b23534c402fca4d566c01
#
_entry.id   cb6dddbec41b23534c402fca4d566c01
#
_cell.length_a   1.000
_cell.length_b   1.000
_cell.length_c   1.000
_cell.angle_alpha   90.00
_cell.angle_beta   90.00
_cell.angle_gamma   90.00
#
_symmetry.space_group_name_H-M   'P 1'
#
loop_
_entity.id
_entity.type
_entity.pdbx_description
1 polymer ?
#
loop_
_entity_poly.entity_id
_entity_poly.type
_entity_poly.pdbx_seq_one_letter_code
_entity_poly.pdbx_strand_id
1 'polypeptide(L)'
;VVGAATREAAEAQLAVMATQFRPEALRAGAERLMALLNPDGQFSDADRARRRGITIGPQGFDGMSAISGLLDPETRAYLDTVFAKLAAPGMCNPNDQSPLVDAQPADDAAERDTRTVAQRHHDALRAALRSTLVSTELGSHHGLPVTVIVSTTLRELEDSAGIAMTGAGTRLPMRDLIR
;
A
#
# COMPACT_ATOMS: atom_id res chain seq x y z
N VAL A 1 24.78 17.72 8.50
CA VAL A 1 24.36 18.90 9.29
C VAL A 1 24.71 20.14 8.47
N VAL A 2 23.73 20.96 8.13
CA VAL A 2 23.91 22.20 7.35
C VAL A 2 24.69 23.22 8.18
N GLY A 3 25.75 23.81 7.61
CA GLY A 3 26.56 24.82 8.31
C GLY A 3 25.78 26.10 8.64
N ALA A 4 26.20 26.83 9.68
CA ALA A 4 25.52 28.05 10.13
C ALA A 4 25.39 29.10 9.03
N ALA A 5 26.46 29.37 8.28
CA ALA A 5 26.45 30.32 7.17
C ALA A 5 25.47 29.94 6.04
N THR A 6 25.35 28.65 5.74
CA THR A 6 24.41 28.17 4.73
C THR A 6 22.95 28.32 5.20
N ARG A 7 22.71 28.15 6.50
CA ARG A 7 21.39 28.35 7.10
C ARG A 7 20.98 29.82 7.07
N GLU A 8 21.87 30.75 7.43
CA GLU A 8 21.63 32.20 7.34
C GLU A 8 21.34 32.65 5.91
N ALA A 9 22.08 32.13 4.93
CA ALA A 9 21.82 32.42 3.53
C ALA A 9 20.47 31.90 3.06
N ALA A 10 20.07 30.71 3.49
CA ALA A 10 18.77 30.13 3.19
C ALA A 10 17.61 30.91 3.83
N GLU A 11 17.75 31.33 5.06
CA GLU A 11 16.77 32.16 5.77
C GLU A 11 16.61 33.54 5.07
N ALA A 12 17.72 34.18 4.68
CA ALA A 12 17.69 35.44 3.94
C ALA A 12 16.95 35.28 2.60
N GLN A 13 17.22 34.21 1.87
CA GLN A 13 16.53 33.93 0.61
C GLN A 13 15.05 33.70 0.78
N LEU A 14 14.65 32.92 1.81
CA LEU A 14 13.24 32.67 2.14
C LEU A 14 12.53 33.96 2.59
N ALA A 15 13.21 34.85 3.32
CA ALA A 15 12.67 36.16 3.70
C ALA A 15 12.36 37.02 2.48
N VAL A 16 13.23 37.04 1.48
CA VAL A 16 12.99 37.73 0.19
C VAL A 16 11.81 37.10 -0.55
N MET A 17 11.74 35.77 -0.63
CA MET A 17 10.62 35.05 -1.26
C MET A 17 9.29 35.33 -0.56
N ALA A 18 9.29 35.47 0.76
CA ALA A 18 8.09 35.77 1.54
C ALA A 18 7.44 37.12 1.19
N THR A 19 8.20 38.07 0.68
CA THR A 19 7.67 39.37 0.23
C THR A 19 7.06 39.33 -1.18
N GLN A 20 7.34 38.27 -1.94
CA GLN A 20 6.99 38.20 -3.37
C GLN A 20 5.98 37.12 -3.69
N PHE A 21 5.90 36.07 -2.88
CA PHE A 21 5.10 34.89 -3.15
C PHE A 21 4.01 34.66 -2.12
N ARG A 22 2.96 33.96 -2.56
CA ARG A 22 1.88 33.52 -1.64
C ARG A 22 2.40 32.42 -0.69
N PRO A 23 1.75 32.22 0.47
CA PRO A 23 2.18 31.25 1.49
C PRO A 23 2.40 29.84 0.97
N GLU A 24 1.57 29.36 0.04
CA GLU A 24 1.70 28.01 -0.55
C GLU A 24 2.95 27.89 -1.41
N ALA A 25 3.23 28.90 -2.23
CA ALA A 25 4.42 28.94 -3.07
C ALA A 25 5.71 29.10 -2.24
N LEU A 26 5.65 29.90 -1.16
CA LEU A 26 6.75 30.02 -0.20
C LEU A 26 7.05 28.69 0.48
N ARG A 27 6.01 27.94 0.91
CA ARG A 27 6.17 26.61 1.53
C ARG A 27 6.84 25.64 0.55
N ALA A 28 6.36 25.56 -0.70
CA ALA A 28 6.97 24.72 -1.72
C ALA A 28 8.42 25.10 -2.01
N GLY A 29 8.74 26.40 -2.02
CA GLY A 29 10.10 26.91 -2.15
C GLY A 29 11.00 26.52 -0.97
N ALA A 30 10.49 26.63 0.25
CA ALA A 30 11.20 26.23 1.46
C ALA A 30 11.47 24.73 1.50
N GLU A 31 10.51 23.90 1.13
CA GLU A 31 10.66 22.45 1.04
C GLU A 31 11.72 22.05 0.00
N ARG A 32 11.71 22.73 -1.15
CA ARG A 32 12.72 22.50 -2.20
C ARG A 32 14.11 22.93 -1.77
N LEU A 33 14.23 24.07 -1.10
CA LEU A 33 15.50 24.57 -0.56
C LEU A 33 16.04 23.63 0.52
N MET A 34 15.19 23.16 1.42
CA MET A 34 15.54 22.14 2.43
C MET A 34 16.03 20.84 1.79
N ALA A 35 15.37 20.35 0.74
CA ALA A 35 15.78 19.15 0.02
C ALA A 35 17.16 19.31 -0.65
N LEU A 36 17.48 20.50 -1.15
CA LEU A 36 18.79 20.79 -1.75
C LEU A 36 19.92 20.93 -0.71
N LEU A 37 19.64 21.56 0.44
CA LEU A 37 20.63 21.80 1.49
C LEU A 37 20.85 20.60 2.41
N ASN A 38 19.86 19.75 2.53
CA ASN A 38 19.90 18.56 3.37
C ASN A 38 19.19 17.40 2.63
N PRO A 39 19.82 16.82 1.61
CA PRO A 39 19.21 15.78 0.77
C PRO A 39 18.82 14.54 1.57
N ASP A 40 19.48 14.26 2.69
CA ASP A 40 19.14 13.17 3.60
C ASP A 40 17.95 13.50 4.53
N GLY A 41 17.46 14.76 4.49
CA GLY A 41 16.37 15.25 5.34
C GLY A 41 16.77 15.41 6.81
N GLN A 42 15.77 15.64 7.67
CA GLN A 42 15.97 15.73 9.12
C GLN A 42 16.23 14.36 9.77
N PHE A 43 15.94 13.31 9.04
CA PHE A 43 16.10 11.93 9.48
C PHE A 43 17.14 11.23 8.62
N SER A 44 18.17 10.69 9.26
CA SER A 44 19.15 9.81 8.61
C SER A 44 18.49 8.51 8.14
N ASP A 45 19.16 7.75 7.26
CA ASP A 45 18.71 6.42 6.88
C ASP A 45 18.53 5.50 8.10
N ALA A 46 19.38 5.65 9.11
CA ALA A 46 19.25 4.95 10.38
C ALA A 46 17.97 5.34 11.14
N ASP A 47 17.56 6.61 11.10
CA ASP A 47 16.31 7.07 11.71
C ASP A 47 15.09 6.54 10.97
N ARG A 48 15.12 6.56 9.63
CA ARG A 48 14.09 5.94 8.78
C ARG A 48 13.98 4.45 9.05
N ALA A 49 15.13 3.75 9.10
CA ALA A 49 15.18 2.32 9.38
C ALA A 49 14.60 1.93 10.75
N ARG A 50 14.76 2.78 11.77
CA ARG A 50 14.17 2.56 13.10
C ARG A 50 12.67 2.81 13.15
N ARG A 51 12.16 3.73 12.32
CA ARG A 51 10.76 4.17 12.34
C ARG A 51 9.85 3.41 11.37
N ARG A 52 10.44 2.82 10.32
CA ARG A 52 9.66 2.04 9.35
C ARG A 52 9.06 0.80 10.03
N GLY A 53 7.84 0.49 9.65
CA GLY A 53 7.17 -0.71 10.13
C GLY A 53 5.72 -0.76 9.67
N ILE A 54 5.18 -1.96 9.63
CA ILE A 54 3.77 -2.23 9.35
C ILE A 54 3.24 -3.08 10.48
N THR A 55 2.10 -2.67 11.03
CA THR A 55 1.39 -3.41 12.06
C THR A 55 0.02 -3.80 11.53
N ILE A 56 -0.33 -5.07 11.68
CA ILE A 56 -1.66 -5.59 11.38
C ILE A 56 -2.34 -5.87 12.71
N GLY A 57 -3.45 -5.20 12.94
CA GLY A 57 -4.26 -5.37 14.15
C GLY A 57 -5.00 -6.71 14.16
N PRO A 58 -5.56 -7.11 15.32
CA PRO A 58 -6.39 -8.29 15.40
C PRO A 58 -7.61 -8.19 14.50
N GLN A 59 -8.11 -9.33 14.05
CA GLN A 59 -9.33 -9.38 13.25
C GLN A 59 -10.54 -8.99 14.11
N GLY A 60 -11.29 -8.01 13.65
CA GLY A 60 -12.53 -7.53 14.27
C GLY A 60 -13.66 -8.55 14.15
N PHE A 61 -14.80 -8.20 14.74
CA PHE A 61 -16.00 -9.01 14.66
C PHE A 61 -16.58 -9.07 13.24
N ASP A 62 -16.38 -8.00 12.48
CA ASP A 62 -16.73 -7.86 11.06
C ASP A 62 -15.77 -8.59 10.09
N GLY A 63 -14.75 -9.26 10.62
CA GLY A 63 -13.72 -9.94 9.83
C GLY A 63 -12.62 -9.03 9.30
N MET A 64 -12.66 -7.71 9.57
CA MET A 64 -11.66 -6.77 9.12
C MET A 64 -10.49 -6.67 10.10
N SER A 65 -9.31 -6.36 9.58
CA SER A 65 -8.12 -6.04 10.39
C SER A 65 -7.58 -4.67 10.00
N ALA A 66 -7.29 -3.84 11.00
CA ALA A 66 -6.65 -2.56 10.74
C ALA A 66 -5.19 -2.77 10.34
N ILE A 67 -4.72 -1.99 9.38
CA ILE A 67 -3.31 -1.88 9.03
C ILE A 67 -2.83 -0.46 9.31
N SER A 68 -1.66 -0.32 9.93
CA SER A 68 -1.04 0.97 10.23
C SER A 68 0.48 0.86 10.18
N GLY A 69 1.15 1.99 9.97
CA GLY A 69 2.61 1.99 9.96
C GLY A 69 3.22 3.16 9.21
N LEU A 70 4.54 3.11 9.08
CA LEU A 70 5.34 4.06 8.32
C LEU A 70 6.14 3.32 7.26
N LEU A 71 6.06 3.79 6.04
CA LEU A 71 6.83 3.28 4.91
C LEU A 71 8.04 4.17 4.70
N ASP A 72 9.18 3.57 4.38
CA ASP A 72 10.31 4.29 3.83
C ASP A 72 10.03 4.74 2.37
N PRO A 73 10.82 5.68 1.82
CA PRO A 73 10.59 6.21 0.49
C PRO A 73 10.61 5.15 -0.61
N GLU A 74 11.45 4.13 -0.48
CA GLU A 74 11.58 3.04 -1.45
C GLU A 74 10.32 2.18 -1.48
N THR A 75 9.89 1.69 -0.32
CA THR A 75 8.65 0.90 -0.19
C THR A 75 7.43 1.70 -0.66
N ARG A 76 7.40 3.01 -0.38
CA ARG A 76 6.34 3.89 -0.86
C ARG A 76 6.33 3.97 -2.39
N ALA A 77 7.49 4.12 -3.04
CA ALA A 77 7.60 4.17 -4.50
C ALA A 77 7.13 2.87 -5.15
N TYR A 78 7.45 1.72 -4.57
CA TYR A 78 6.95 0.42 -5.04
C TYR A 78 5.43 0.33 -4.95
N LEU A 79 4.84 0.74 -3.82
CA LEU A 79 3.39 0.75 -3.66
C LEU A 79 2.70 1.72 -4.63
N ASP A 80 3.23 2.92 -4.82
CA ASP A 80 2.68 3.91 -5.75
C ASP A 80 2.70 3.35 -7.19
N THR A 81 3.76 2.63 -7.58
CA THR A 81 3.86 1.98 -8.91
C THR A 81 2.81 0.87 -9.06
N VAL A 82 2.67 0.02 -8.05
CA VAL A 82 1.65 -1.05 -8.04
C VAL A 82 0.24 -0.45 -8.12
N PHE A 83 -0.04 0.59 -7.33
CA PHE A 83 -1.34 1.24 -7.32
C PHE A 83 -1.62 2.01 -8.61
N ALA A 84 -0.62 2.62 -9.23
CA ALA A 84 -0.78 3.29 -10.53
C ALA A 84 -1.32 2.33 -11.60
N LYS A 85 -0.86 1.07 -11.59
CA LYS A 85 -1.33 0.04 -12.53
C LYS A 85 -2.62 -0.63 -12.03
N LEU A 86 -2.58 -1.24 -10.86
CA LEU A 86 -3.61 -2.17 -10.40
C LEU A 86 -4.81 -1.49 -9.73
N ALA A 87 -4.67 -0.23 -9.27
CA ALA A 87 -5.76 0.54 -8.70
C ALA A 87 -6.40 1.55 -9.68
N ALA A 88 -6.02 1.50 -10.96
CA ALA A 88 -6.70 2.26 -12.00
C ALA A 88 -8.18 1.86 -12.06
N PRO A 89 -9.10 2.80 -12.40
CA PRO A 89 -10.51 2.47 -12.56
C PRO A 89 -10.74 1.29 -13.52
N GLY A 90 -11.58 0.34 -13.14
CA GLY A 90 -11.83 -0.89 -13.90
C GLY A 90 -10.81 -2.01 -13.69
N MET A 91 -9.68 -1.75 -13.00
CA MET A 91 -8.69 -2.79 -12.71
C MET A 91 -9.02 -3.54 -11.40
N CYS A 92 -8.69 -4.84 -11.36
CA CYS A 92 -8.80 -5.68 -10.17
C CYS A 92 -10.16 -5.61 -9.45
N ASN A 93 -11.25 -5.34 -10.19
CA ASN A 93 -12.58 -5.21 -9.59
C ASN A 93 -13.11 -6.59 -9.15
N PRO A 94 -13.32 -6.83 -7.85
CA PRO A 94 -13.80 -8.12 -7.37
C PRO A 94 -15.24 -8.44 -7.78
N ASN A 95 -16.00 -7.47 -8.26
CA ASN A 95 -17.37 -7.66 -8.72
C ASN A 95 -17.44 -8.13 -10.19
N ASP A 96 -16.33 -8.07 -10.92
CA ASP A 96 -16.25 -8.57 -12.27
C ASP A 96 -16.12 -10.09 -12.26
N GLN A 97 -16.73 -10.76 -13.23
CA GLN A 97 -16.64 -12.21 -13.37
C GLN A 97 -15.18 -12.69 -13.55
N SER A 98 -14.36 -11.88 -14.20
CA SER A 98 -12.93 -12.10 -14.38
C SER A 98 -12.19 -10.77 -14.11
N PRO A 99 -11.76 -10.52 -12.87
CA PRO A 99 -11.04 -9.30 -12.54
C PRO A 99 -9.80 -9.12 -13.40
N LEU A 100 -9.70 -7.97 -14.06
CA LEU A 100 -8.60 -7.65 -14.97
C LEU A 100 -7.33 -7.28 -14.19
N VAL A 101 -6.20 -7.91 -14.51
CA VAL A 101 -4.91 -7.69 -13.84
C VAL A 101 -3.83 -7.21 -14.83
N ASP A 102 -3.77 -7.78 -16.02
CA ASP A 102 -2.64 -7.61 -16.95
C ASP A 102 -2.87 -6.65 -18.10
N ALA A 103 -4.11 -6.54 -18.60
CA ALA A 103 -4.46 -5.68 -19.73
C ALA A 103 -4.92 -4.29 -19.28
N GLN A 104 -5.15 -3.40 -20.23
CA GLN A 104 -5.83 -2.13 -19.98
C GLN A 104 -7.34 -2.36 -19.90
N PRO A 105 -8.03 -1.77 -18.92
CA PRO A 105 -9.48 -1.85 -18.85
C PRO A 105 -10.12 -1.13 -20.05
N ALA A 106 -11.25 -1.65 -20.51
CA ALA A 106 -12.07 -0.95 -21.48
C ALA A 106 -12.69 0.31 -20.84
N ASP A 107 -12.95 1.34 -21.65
CA ASP A 107 -13.46 2.62 -21.16
C ASP A 107 -14.76 2.46 -20.35
N ASP A 108 -15.65 1.60 -20.79
CA ASP A 108 -16.90 1.30 -20.09
C ASP A 108 -16.70 0.60 -18.73
N ALA A 109 -15.64 -0.19 -18.56
CA ALA A 109 -15.29 -0.79 -17.27
C ALA A 109 -14.76 0.25 -16.28
N ALA A 110 -14.00 1.21 -16.77
CA ALA A 110 -13.51 2.32 -15.96
C ALA A 110 -14.67 3.24 -15.52
N GLU A 111 -15.63 3.54 -16.39
CA GLU A 111 -16.81 4.35 -16.09
C GLU A 111 -17.77 3.69 -15.09
N ARG A 112 -17.91 2.37 -15.16
CA ARG A 112 -18.75 1.59 -14.24
C ARG A 112 -18.13 1.34 -12.86
N ASP A 113 -16.85 1.66 -12.69
CA ASP A 113 -16.15 1.43 -11.42
C ASP A 113 -16.54 2.45 -10.36
N THR A 114 -17.48 2.08 -9.51
CA THR A 114 -17.99 2.92 -8.40
C THR A 114 -17.16 2.85 -7.12
N ARG A 115 -16.07 2.06 -7.10
CA ARG A 115 -15.22 1.93 -5.91
C ARG A 115 -14.48 3.22 -5.60
N THR A 116 -14.34 3.51 -4.31
CA THR A 116 -13.47 4.61 -3.84
C THR A 116 -12.00 4.29 -4.14
N VAL A 117 -11.14 5.31 -4.14
CA VAL A 117 -9.68 5.13 -4.29
C VAL A 117 -9.13 4.17 -3.25
N ALA A 118 -9.58 4.27 -1.99
CA ALA A 118 -9.14 3.39 -0.92
C ALA A 118 -9.53 1.92 -1.16
N GLN A 119 -10.73 1.66 -1.69
CA GLN A 119 -11.17 0.32 -2.07
C GLN A 119 -10.34 -0.24 -3.23
N ARG A 120 -10.06 0.58 -4.25
CA ARG A 120 -9.18 0.17 -5.35
C ARG A 120 -7.75 -0.14 -4.90
N HIS A 121 -7.19 0.66 -3.97
CA HIS A 121 -5.89 0.37 -3.36
C HIS A 121 -5.88 -0.97 -2.61
N HIS A 122 -6.94 -1.27 -1.85
CA HIS A 122 -7.09 -2.56 -1.18
C HIS A 122 -7.12 -3.72 -2.18
N ASP A 123 -7.94 -3.62 -3.23
CA ASP A 123 -8.07 -4.67 -4.24
C ASP A 123 -6.79 -4.87 -5.05
N ALA A 124 -6.09 -3.78 -5.36
CA ALA A 124 -4.78 -3.79 -6.00
C ALA A 124 -3.73 -4.50 -5.14
N LEU A 125 -3.68 -4.19 -3.85
CA LEU A 125 -2.78 -4.86 -2.90
C LEU A 125 -3.09 -6.37 -2.82
N ARG A 126 -4.37 -6.74 -2.73
CA ARG A 126 -4.78 -8.15 -2.75
C ARG A 126 -4.33 -8.87 -4.03
N ALA A 127 -4.50 -8.24 -5.18
CA ALA A 127 -4.08 -8.80 -6.47
C ALA A 127 -2.56 -8.98 -6.54
N ALA A 128 -1.78 -7.99 -6.10
CA ALA A 128 -0.32 -8.06 -6.05
C ALA A 128 0.16 -9.18 -5.12
N LEU A 129 -0.39 -9.28 -3.90
CA LEU A 129 -0.04 -10.33 -2.95
C LEU A 129 -0.40 -11.73 -3.49
N ARG A 130 -1.57 -11.86 -4.13
CA ARG A 130 -1.98 -13.13 -4.75
C ARG A 130 -1.03 -13.53 -5.89
N SER A 131 -0.66 -12.58 -6.75
CA SER A 131 0.31 -12.81 -7.83
C SER A 131 1.66 -13.28 -7.27
N THR A 132 2.16 -12.63 -6.21
CA THR A 132 3.41 -13.00 -5.55
C THR A 132 3.35 -14.41 -4.94
N LEU A 133 2.23 -14.79 -4.32
CA LEU A 133 2.06 -16.14 -3.78
C LEU A 133 1.99 -17.21 -4.88
N VAL A 134 1.38 -16.89 -6.03
CA VAL A 134 1.27 -17.82 -7.17
C VAL A 134 2.57 -17.94 -7.94
N SER A 135 3.41 -16.88 -8.00
CA SER A 135 4.68 -16.90 -8.73
C SER A 135 5.70 -17.92 -8.21
N THR A 136 5.52 -18.43 -6.99
CA THR A 136 6.48 -19.31 -6.29
C THR A 136 7.85 -18.70 -6.02
N GLU A 137 8.09 -17.44 -6.38
CA GLU A 137 9.37 -16.74 -6.19
C GLU A 137 9.71 -16.49 -4.72
N LEU A 138 8.72 -16.56 -3.82
CA LEU A 138 8.92 -16.46 -2.37
C LEU A 138 9.68 -17.68 -1.79
N GLY A 139 9.93 -18.71 -2.61
CA GLY A 139 10.65 -19.90 -2.20
C GLY A 139 9.85 -20.76 -1.22
N SER A 140 10.55 -21.32 -0.22
CA SER A 140 9.94 -22.20 0.78
C SER A 140 10.13 -21.64 2.19
N HIS A 141 9.15 -21.90 3.05
CA HIS A 141 9.21 -21.65 4.48
C HIS A 141 9.08 -22.98 5.23
N HIS A 142 10.08 -23.32 6.04
CA HIS A 142 10.19 -24.64 6.70
C HIS A 142 10.07 -25.84 5.73
N GLY A 143 10.63 -25.72 4.52
CA GLY A 143 10.61 -26.79 3.52
C GLY A 143 9.31 -26.93 2.74
N LEU A 144 8.30 -26.10 3.00
CA LEU A 144 7.06 -26.07 2.26
C LEU A 144 6.96 -24.80 1.40
N PRO A 145 6.33 -24.84 0.23
CA PRO A 145 6.05 -23.63 -0.56
C PRO A 145 5.28 -22.61 0.28
N VAL A 146 5.59 -21.32 0.10
CA VAL A 146 4.84 -20.24 0.77
C VAL A 146 3.42 -20.23 0.21
N THR A 147 2.45 -20.64 1.04
CA THR A 147 1.04 -20.78 0.66
C THR A 147 0.12 -20.50 1.83
N VAL A 148 -1.12 -20.18 1.54
CA VAL A 148 -2.15 -20.00 2.56
C VAL A 148 -2.84 -21.35 2.81
N ILE A 149 -2.61 -21.92 4.00
CA ILE A 149 -3.28 -23.15 4.43
C ILE A 149 -4.56 -22.76 5.14
N VAL A 150 -5.66 -23.35 4.70
CA VAL A 150 -6.99 -23.10 5.26
C VAL A 150 -7.61 -24.42 5.71
N SER A 151 -8.16 -24.42 6.91
CA SER A 151 -8.88 -25.58 7.47
C SER A 151 -10.37 -25.24 7.60
N THR A 152 -11.20 -26.16 7.14
CA THR A 152 -12.66 -26.09 7.27
C THR A 152 -13.23 -27.49 7.44
N THR A 153 -14.49 -27.63 7.81
CA THR A 153 -15.18 -28.92 7.85
C THR A 153 -15.74 -29.28 6.47
N LEU A 154 -15.86 -30.59 6.19
CA LEU A 154 -16.46 -31.06 4.94
C LEU A 154 -17.87 -30.48 4.75
N ARG A 155 -18.65 -30.46 5.83
CA ARG A 155 -20.03 -29.95 5.82
C ARG A 155 -20.09 -28.47 5.42
N GLU A 156 -19.21 -27.61 5.99
CA GLU A 156 -19.15 -26.19 5.64
C GLU A 156 -18.75 -25.99 4.18
N LEU A 157 -17.87 -26.86 3.67
CA LEU A 157 -17.45 -26.83 2.27
C LEU A 157 -18.61 -27.23 1.33
N GLU A 158 -19.34 -28.31 1.67
CA GLU A 158 -20.51 -28.80 0.91
C GLU A 158 -21.64 -27.78 0.91
N ASP A 159 -21.94 -27.18 2.07
CA ASP A 159 -22.97 -26.18 2.24
C ASP A 159 -22.56 -24.82 1.67
N SER A 160 -21.29 -24.63 1.26
CA SER A 160 -20.69 -23.34 0.84
C SER A 160 -20.95 -22.22 1.86
N ALA A 161 -21.06 -22.57 3.13
CA ALA A 161 -21.42 -21.69 4.23
C ALA A 161 -20.56 -21.99 5.46
N GLY A 162 -20.33 -20.95 6.30
CA GLY A 162 -19.52 -21.08 7.50
C GLY A 162 -18.24 -20.25 7.44
N ILE A 163 -17.30 -20.58 8.34
CA ILE A 163 -16.05 -19.84 8.53
C ILE A 163 -14.89 -20.83 8.54
N ALA A 164 -14.02 -20.69 7.57
CA ALA A 164 -12.75 -21.41 7.54
C ALA A 164 -11.67 -20.66 8.35
N MET A 165 -10.66 -21.37 8.82
CA MET A 165 -9.53 -20.79 9.57
C MET A 165 -8.22 -20.98 8.81
N THR A 166 -7.43 -19.93 8.71
CA THR A 166 -6.04 -20.05 8.22
C THR A 166 -5.13 -20.64 9.29
N GLY A 167 -3.96 -21.15 8.87
CA GLY A 167 -2.93 -21.59 9.80
C GLY A 167 -2.42 -20.51 10.76
N ALA A 168 -2.60 -19.24 10.42
CA ALA A 168 -2.30 -18.07 11.26
C ALA A 168 -3.48 -17.64 12.15
N GLY A 169 -4.61 -18.35 12.13
CA GLY A 169 -5.79 -18.04 12.95
C GLY A 169 -6.73 -17.00 12.36
N THR A 170 -6.54 -16.57 11.11
CA THR A 170 -7.46 -15.65 10.44
C THR A 170 -8.72 -16.39 10.01
N ARG A 171 -9.89 -15.83 10.33
CA ARG A 171 -11.19 -16.36 9.94
C ARG A 171 -11.55 -15.88 8.54
N LEU A 172 -11.91 -16.81 7.65
CA LEU A 172 -12.31 -16.54 6.27
C LEU A 172 -13.74 -17.03 6.05
N PRO A 173 -14.68 -16.19 5.59
CA PRO A 173 -15.97 -16.66 5.12
C PRO A 173 -15.80 -17.65 3.97
N MET A 174 -16.62 -18.72 3.96
CA MET A 174 -16.53 -19.77 2.93
C MET A 174 -16.66 -19.21 1.50
N ARG A 175 -17.50 -18.21 1.30
CA ARG A 175 -17.66 -17.52 0.00
C ARG A 175 -16.34 -16.91 -0.53
N ASP A 176 -15.42 -16.54 0.35
CA ASP A 176 -14.12 -15.95 -0.04
C ASP A 176 -13.08 -17.04 -0.34
N LEU A 177 -13.30 -18.26 0.16
CA LEU A 177 -12.46 -19.42 -0.08
C LEU A 177 -12.79 -20.12 -1.41
N ILE A 178 -14.08 -20.18 -1.80
CA ILE A 178 -14.56 -20.90 -2.98
C ILE A 178 -14.44 -20.04 -4.25
N ARG A 179 -14.21 -18.76 -4.12
CA ARG A 179 -14.09 -17.78 -5.22
C ARG A 179 -12.68 -17.82 -5.88
#